data_4fc77e6b031e4c6bd8ceedff952d2a4f
#
_entry.id   4fc77e6b031e4c6bd8ceedff952d2a4f
#
_cell.length_a   1.000
_cell.length_b   1.000
_cell.length_c   1.000
_cell.angle_alpha   90.00
_cell.angle_beta   90.00
_cell.angle_gamma   90.00
#
_symmetry.space_group_name_H-M   'P 1'
#
loop_
_entity.id
_entity.type
_entity.pdbx_description
1 polymer ?
#
loop_
_entity_poly.entity_id
_entity_poly.type
_entity_poly.pdbx_seq_one_letter_code
_entity_poly.pdbx_strand_id
1 'polypeptide(L)'
;PEELKVALDNAPPDVLGLSSFAWNHNLATHFARYAKRRQPSMITLMGGPHYPLTQPEMATWMRGMPEIDIAVRGPTYEGERAFLNVLRRLADAGLDLEQAQAEPLAGNDWIRRSDQEFIRGGDVERIKDLDEIPSPYLGGWMDPYYASGYFPMLQIARGCPFTCQFCNSSVKSNSKIFAHSIANVRADLLHLATRVKPEMPVCFADDNFGMYERDEEVADYIAWLQDTYKWPKYIRTTTGKNQAERIIRVMRKVRGTLPMTSAVQSLNPVVLENIKRSNIKLETYAAIQQELHAQGMQSYGELILSMPGETKESFMHAVRDLLETGVNRISAHQLMLLHGAPLANPDQREKFGFRTKFRVVARNIGDYTGEPVIETEEMVIATPLFSNEDYYQTRIFHILLTIFYYEGNYEEAFQFARNHGIKPYDLVVRLQERLAESPAAFLKVVTDFRQESEAELFDTPEACVAWATANFAGLVSGDLGGNLLSKYSMLGRFYVTPEAITFLESTIRDLLGAECTGDTDAALRSVASYLHSVLLHVPFDQALDATPVWTTRYDLETWHQDGAVRPLESYRLPEEIAFETTMNPEKKAAILTRIRTFGEHPSGLGKFTRTMFARDLRREIAAQPARMATA
;
A
#
# COMPACT_ATOMS: atom_id res chain seq x y z
N PRO A 1 15.52 16.80 4.33
CA PRO A 1 15.08 18.10 4.88
C PRO A 1 16.17 18.82 5.66
N GLU A 2 16.98 18.11 6.50
CA GLU A 2 18.10 18.73 7.23
C GLU A 2 19.16 19.30 6.29
N GLU A 3 19.51 18.59 5.23
CA GLU A 3 20.43 19.07 4.19
C GLU A 3 19.89 20.32 3.50
N LEU A 4 18.56 20.38 3.23
CA LEU A 4 17.91 21.56 2.68
C LEU A 4 18.02 22.75 3.64
N LYS A 5 17.79 22.53 4.93
CA LYS A 5 17.97 23.56 5.96
C LYS A 5 19.39 24.11 5.96
N VAL A 6 20.38 23.21 5.96
CA VAL A 6 21.81 23.60 5.91
C VAL A 6 22.13 24.39 4.65
N ALA A 7 21.60 24.00 3.50
CA ALA A 7 21.79 24.72 2.25
C ALA A 7 21.16 26.12 2.29
N LEU A 8 19.94 26.24 2.79
CA LEU A 8 19.25 27.54 2.95
C LEU A 8 19.93 28.47 3.97
N ASP A 9 20.57 27.90 5.00
CA ASP A 9 21.31 28.69 5.99
C ASP A 9 22.65 29.20 5.49
N ASN A 10 23.34 28.41 4.65
CA ASN A 10 24.71 28.70 4.23
C ASN A 10 24.83 29.39 2.85
N ALA A 11 23.94 29.02 1.91
CA ALA A 11 23.97 29.51 0.53
C ALA A 11 22.52 29.58 -0.02
N PRO A 12 21.69 30.51 0.49
CA PRO A 12 20.29 30.61 0.06
C PRO A 12 20.22 30.92 -1.45
N PRO A 13 19.40 30.16 -2.21
CA PRO A 13 19.24 30.43 -3.65
C PRO A 13 18.30 31.61 -3.89
N ASP A 14 18.37 32.19 -5.09
CA ASP A 14 17.43 33.22 -5.51
C ASP A 14 16.03 32.65 -5.75
N VAL A 15 15.94 31.40 -6.21
CA VAL A 15 14.69 30.68 -6.51
C VAL A 15 14.70 29.32 -5.83
N LEU A 16 13.67 29.05 -5.04
CA LEU A 16 13.45 27.77 -4.37
C LEU A 16 12.25 27.05 -4.99
N GLY A 17 12.50 25.91 -5.63
CA GLY A 17 11.45 25.02 -6.15
C GLY A 17 11.11 23.92 -5.15
N LEU A 18 9.82 23.76 -4.84
CA LEU A 18 9.30 22.79 -3.88
C LEU A 18 8.26 21.87 -4.55
N SER A 19 8.27 20.59 -4.20
CA SER A 19 7.24 19.65 -4.66
C SER A 19 6.10 19.56 -3.65
N SER A 20 4.86 19.42 -4.14
CA SER A 20 3.67 19.27 -3.32
C SER A 20 2.91 18.00 -3.70
N PHE A 21 2.91 17.04 -2.78
CA PHE A 21 2.13 15.81 -2.78
C PHE A 21 1.36 15.71 -1.45
N ALA A 22 0.37 14.85 -1.36
CA ALA A 22 -0.39 14.65 -0.13
C ALA A 22 0.47 14.28 1.09
N TRP A 23 1.67 13.77 0.88
CA TRP A 23 2.59 13.33 1.94
C TRP A 23 3.73 14.30 2.27
N ASN A 24 3.81 15.47 1.62
CA ASN A 24 4.87 16.46 1.87
C ASN A 24 4.44 17.92 1.67
N HIS A 25 3.15 18.18 1.57
CA HIS A 25 2.61 19.52 1.32
C HIS A 25 2.96 20.50 2.44
N ASN A 26 2.71 20.11 3.69
CA ASN A 26 3.01 20.94 4.86
C ASN A 26 4.52 21.11 5.04
N LEU A 27 5.32 20.08 4.72
CA LEU A 27 6.78 20.17 4.74
C LEU A 27 7.27 21.19 3.70
N ALA A 28 6.75 21.16 2.47
CA ALA A 28 7.09 22.10 1.43
C ALA A 28 6.73 23.55 1.83
N THR A 29 5.53 23.75 2.35
CA THR A 29 5.04 25.06 2.85
C THR A 29 5.90 25.54 4.02
N HIS A 30 6.26 24.65 4.96
CA HIS A 30 7.13 24.96 6.08
C HIS A 30 8.51 25.47 5.61
N PHE A 31 9.14 24.77 4.65
CA PHE A 31 10.43 25.21 4.10
C PHE A 31 10.32 26.48 3.26
N ALA A 32 9.22 26.72 2.55
CA ALA A 32 8.98 28.01 1.89
C ALA A 32 8.95 29.15 2.91
N ARG A 33 8.21 28.97 4.02
CA ARG A 33 8.14 29.93 5.14
C ARG A 33 9.50 30.13 5.79
N TYR A 34 10.24 29.05 6.02
CA TYR A 34 11.61 29.12 6.55
C TYR A 34 12.53 29.91 5.63
N ALA A 35 12.50 29.65 4.33
CA ALA A 35 13.28 30.34 3.31
C ALA A 35 12.97 31.84 3.26
N LYS A 36 11.67 32.22 3.27
CA LYS A 36 11.24 33.62 3.31
C LYS A 36 11.70 34.38 4.57
N ARG A 37 11.77 33.69 5.74
CA ARG A 37 12.35 34.29 6.95
C ARG A 37 13.84 34.57 6.84
N ARG A 38 14.59 33.74 6.09
CA ARG A 38 16.04 33.90 5.86
C ARG A 38 16.35 34.94 4.80
N GLN A 39 15.61 34.90 3.71
CA GLN A 39 15.79 35.79 2.56
C GLN A 39 14.40 36.17 2.02
N PRO A 40 13.82 37.32 2.47
CA PRO A 40 12.48 37.73 2.03
C PRO A 40 12.32 37.93 0.52
N SER A 41 13.43 38.23 -0.18
CA SER A 41 13.46 38.37 -1.64
C SER A 41 13.48 37.05 -2.40
N MET A 42 13.74 35.90 -1.74
CA MET A 42 13.78 34.59 -2.40
C MET A 42 12.42 34.31 -3.06
N ILE A 43 12.47 33.88 -4.31
CA ILE A 43 11.26 33.51 -5.06
C ILE A 43 10.97 32.04 -4.81
N THR A 44 9.74 31.74 -4.38
CA THR A 44 9.30 30.37 -4.04
C THR A 44 8.30 29.85 -5.05
N LEU A 45 8.62 28.70 -5.62
CA LEU A 45 7.81 27.98 -6.59
C LEU A 45 7.31 26.68 -5.96
N MET A 46 6.04 26.34 -6.13
CA MET A 46 5.50 25.07 -5.67
C MET A 46 4.85 24.32 -6.83
N GLY A 47 5.26 23.09 -7.09
CA GLY A 47 4.72 22.23 -8.14
C GLY A 47 4.32 20.84 -7.60
N GLY A 48 3.61 20.08 -8.41
CA GLY A 48 3.15 18.73 -8.07
C GLY A 48 1.64 18.56 -8.23
N PRO A 49 1.07 17.38 -7.94
CA PRO A 49 -0.35 17.10 -8.19
C PRO A 49 -1.30 17.55 -7.06
N HIS A 50 -0.76 17.98 -5.91
CA HIS A 50 -1.55 18.28 -4.72
C HIS A 50 -2.07 19.73 -4.72
N TYR A 51 -3.08 20.00 -5.55
CA TYR A 51 -3.76 21.30 -5.60
C TYR A 51 -5.20 21.16 -6.13
N PRO A 52 -6.09 22.12 -5.78
CA PRO A 52 -7.48 22.11 -6.24
C PRO A 52 -7.60 22.27 -7.76
N LEU A 53 -8.62 21.60 -8.35
CA LEU A 53 -8.85 21.65 -9.81
C LEU A 53 -9.59 22.91 -10.22
N THR A 54 -10.53 23.39 -9.40
CA THR A 54 -11.35 24.56 -9.73
C THR A 54 -10.62 25.86 -9.46
N GLN A 55 -10.91 26.88 -10.24
CA GLN A 55 -10.27 28.19 -10.07
C GLN A 55 -10.58 28.86 -8.71
N PRO A 56 -11.83 28.86 -8.19
CA PRO A 56 -12.11 29.44 -6.88
C PRO A 56 -11.38 28.76 -5.72
N GLU A 57 -11.33 27.42 -5.75
CA GLU A 57 -10.62 26.65 -4.73
C GLU A 57 -9.11 26.89 -4.79
N MET A 58 -8.55 26.94 -6.01
CA MET A 58 -7.13 27.22 -6.22
C MET A 58 -6.76 28.61 -5.69
N ALA A 59 -7.60 29.62 -5.95
CA ALA A 59 -7.38 30.97 -5.42
C ALA A 59 -7.41 30.98 -3.88
N THR A 60 -8.35 30.26 -3.26
CA THR A 60 -8.44 30.13 -1.80
C THR A 60 -7.23 29.42 -1.23
N TRP A 61 -6.83 28.31 -1.87
CA TRP A 61 -5.67 27.51 -1.49
C TRP A 61 -4.37 28.35 -1.53
N MET A 62 -4.13 29.11 -2.59
CA MET A 62 -2.95 29.98 -2.69
C MET A 62 -2.97 31.11 -1.68
N ARG A 63 -4.13 31.72 -1.39
CA ARG A 63 -4.24 32.76 -0.34
C ARG A 63 -3.91 32.22 1.06
N GLY A 64 -4.12 30.92 1.29
CA GLY A 64 -3.72 30.23 2.52
C GLY A 64 -2.19 30.04 2.66
N MET A 65 -1.43 30.28 1.59
CA MET A 65 0.04 30.08 1.56
C MET A 65 0.76 31.29 0.98
N PRO A 66 0.75 32.45 1.68
CA PRO A 66 1.37 33.68 1.17
C PRO A 66 2.87 33.59 0.96
N GLU A 67 3.52 32.56 1.51
CA GLU A 67 4.93 32.22 1.30
C GLU A 67 5.23 31.61 -0.07
N ILE A 68 4.21 31.17 -0.83
CA ILE A 68 4.39 30.63 -2.19
C ILE A 68 4.08 31.73 -3.21
N ASP A 69 5.08 32.11 -3.97
CA ASP A 69 4.95 33.19 -4.96
C ASP A 69 4.26 32.71 -6.25
N ILE A 70 4.56 31.48 -6.69
CA ILE A 70 4.01 30.91 -7.94
C ILE A 70 3.74 29.42 -7.75
N ALA A 71 2.53 29.01 -8.11
CA ALA A 71 2.17 27.61 -8.22
C ALA A 71 2.40 27.10 -9.66
N VAL A 72 3.29 26.14 -9.81
CA VAL A 72 3.54 25.44 -11.08
C VAL A 72 2.49 24.34 -11.21
N ARG A 73 1.49 24.55 -12.04
CA ARG A 73 0.31 23.72 -12.14
C ARG A 73 0.61 22.39 -12.82
N GLY A 74 0.44 21.28 -12.08
CA GLY A 74 0.76 19.94 -12.51
C GLY A 74 -0.32 19.11 -13.21
N PRO A 75 -1.67 19.44 -13.29
CA PRO A 75 -2.64 18.50 -13.88
C PRO A 75 -2.50 18.32 -15.38
N THR A 76 -1.73 19.14 -16.05
CA THR A 76 -1.40 18.91 -17.46
C THR A 76 -0.26 17.92 -17.64
N TYR A 77 0.35 17.42 -16.54
CA TYR A 77 1.53 16.54 -16.51
C TYR A 77 2.76 17.07 -17.27
N GLU A 78 2.76 18.35 -17.58
CA GLU A 78 3.87 19.02 -18.27
C GLU A 78 4.58 19.99 -17.30
N GLY A 79 4.83 19.49 -16.09
CA GLY A 79 5.52 20.24 -15.04
C GLY A 79 6.87 20.78 -15.48
N GLU A 80 7.61 20.00 -16.25
CA GLU A 80 8.91 20.40 -16.80
C GLU A 80 8.79 21.63 -17.68
N ARG A 81 7.80 21.67 -18.58
CA ARG A 81 7.58 22.79 -19.49
C ARG A 81 7.07 24.03 -18.75
N ALA A 82 6.11 23.84 -17.82
CA ALA A 82 5.61 24.92 -16.98
C ALA A 82 6.70 25.51 -16.08
N PHE A 83 7.54 24.66 -15.49
CA PHE A 83 8.68 25.09 -14.68
C PHE A 83 9.74 25.83 -15.51
N LEU A 84 10.07 25.34 -16.70
CA LEU A 84 11.00 26.01 -17.61
C LEU A 84 10.47 27.38 -18.04
N ASN A 85 9.14 27.52 -18.29
CA ASN A 85 8.51 28.79 -18.65
C ASN A 85 8.70 29.84 -17.53
N VAL A 86 8.49 29.46 -16.27
CA VAL A 86 8.65 30.41 -15.15
C VAL A 86 10.11 30.75 -14.92
N LEU A 87 11.03 29.80 -15.03
CA LEU A 87 12.47 30.09 -14.89
C LEU A 87 12.98 31.06 -15.96
N ARG A 88 12.57 30.87 -17.23
CA ARG A 88 12.90 31.79 -18.32
C ARG A 88 12.33 33.18 -18.07
N ARG A 89 11.02 33.26 -17.68
CA ARG A 89 10.39 34.54 -17.37
C ARG A 89 11.07 35.27 -16.22
N LEU A 90 11.51 34.57 -15.17
CA LEU A 90 12.25 35.15 -14.05
C LEU A 90 13.63 35.60 -14.48
N ALA A 91 14.33 34.85 -15.31
CA ALA A 91 15.63 35.25 -15.85
C ALA A 91 15.54 36.51 -16.73
N ASP A 92 14.56 36.57 -17.63
CA ASP A 92 14.31 37.71 -18.52
C ASP A 92 13.91 38.96 -17.71
N ALA A 93 13.23 38.81 -16.58
CA ALA A 93 12.88 39.89 -15.65
C ALA A 93 14.00 40.25 -14.66
N GLY A 94 15.18 39.66 -14.77
CA GLY A 94 16.29 39.89 -13.82
C GLY A 94 15.93 39.52 -12.36
N LEU A 95 15.10 38.49 -12.19
CA LEU A 95 14.52 38.03 -10.90
C LEU A 95 13.56 39.05 -10.24
N ASP A 96 13.07 40.01 -10.97
CA ASP A 96 11.98 40.88 -10.50
C ASP A 96 10.65 40.11 -10.59
N LEU A 97 10.12 39.76 -9.42
CA LEU A 97 8.88 38.96 -9.32
C LEU A 97 7.67 39.73 -9.84
N GLU A 98 7.55 41.03 -9.59
CA GLU A 98 6.41 41.85 -10.04
C GLU A 98 6.39 41.93 -11.57
N GLN A 99 7.56 42.14 -12.18
CA GLN A 99 7.71 42.10 -13.62
C GLN A 99 7.43 40.72 -14.20
N ALA A 100 7.89 39.66 -13.55
CA ALA A 100 7.62 38.28 -13.98
C ALA A 100 6.12 37.91 -13.89
N GLN A 101 5.38 38.48 -12.94
CA GLN A 101 3.95 38.28 -12.70
C GLN A 101 3.05 39.29 -13.46
N ALA A 102 3.58 40.20 -14.26
CA ALA A 102 2.82 41.22 -14.95
C ALA A 102 1.74 40.64 -15.89
N GLU A 103 2.07 39.55 -16.59
CA GLU A 103 1.20 38.89 -17.55
C GLU A 103 1.02 37.40 -17.24
N PRO A 104 -0.16 36.80 -17.47
CA PRO A 104 -0.37 35.37 -17.28
C PRO A 104 0.68 34.51 -17.97
N LEU A 105 1.06 33.38 -17.35
CA LEU A 105 2.10 32.48 -17.86
C LEU A 105 1.58 31.04 -17.89
N ALA A 106 1.61 30.42 -19.05
CA ALA A 106 1.09 29.09 -19.25
C ALA A 106 1.66 28.08 -18.23
N GLY A 107 0.78 27.34 -17.58
CA GLY A 107 1.07 26.35 -16.56
C GLY A 107 1.36 26.89 -15.16
N ASN A 108 1.23 28.20 -14.94
CA ASN A 108 1.59 28.84 -13.66
C ASN A 108 0.46 29.71 -13.15
N ASP A 109 0.19 29.65 -11.86
CA ASP A 109 -0.85 30.43 -11.16
C ASP A 109 -0.20 31.21 -9.99
N TRP A 110 -0.71 32.40 -9.67
CA TRP A 110 -0.25 33.21 -8.53
C TRP A 110 -1.30 34.18 -8.01
N ILE A 111 -1.07 34.68 -6.80
CA ILE A 111 -1.77 35.86 -6.28
C ILE A 111 -0.90 37.09 -6.55
N ARG A 112 -1.43 38.04 -7.31
CA ARG A 112 -0.72 39.30 -7.58
C ARG A 112 -0.62 40.13 -6.30
N ARG A 113 0.58 40.55 -5.93
CA ARG A 113 0.80 41.27 -4.66
C ARG A 113 0.13 42.64 -4.58
N SER A 114 0.04 43.37 -5.71
CA SER A 114 -0.46 44.74 -5.76
C SER A 114 -1.95 44.88 -5.46
N ASP A 115 -2.77 43.92 -5.87
CA ASP A 115 -4.26 43.99 -5.77
C ASP A 115 -4.89 42.73 -5.22
N GLN A 116 -4.09 41.71 -4.87
CA GLN A 116 -4.52 40.40 -4.36
C GLN A 116 -5.39 39.61 -5.35
N GLU A 117 -5.33 39.96 -6.65
CA GLU A 117 -6.04 39.22 -7.69
C GLU A 117 -5.38 37.86 -7.94
N PHE A 118 -6.21 36.83 -8.10
CA PHE A 118 -5.75 35.52 -8.53
C PHE A 118 -5.57 35.50 -10.04
N ILE A 119 -4.33 35.27 -10.48
CA ILE A 119 -3.97 35.15 -11.89
C ILE A 119 -3.80 33.68 -12.23
N ARG A 120 -4.58 33.22 -13.19
CA ARG A 120 -4.45 31.87 -13.74
C ARG A 120 -3.76 31.92 -15.08
N GLY A 121 -2.65 31.19 -15.20
CA GLY A 121 -2.02 30.96 -16.49
C GLY A 121 -2.80 30.00 -17.37
N GLY A 122 -2.61 30.07 -18.69
CA GLY A 122 -3.18 29.12 -19.64
C GLY A 122 -2.63 27.69 -19.45
N ASP A 123 -3.19 26.74 -20.21
CA ASP A 123 -2.67 25.39 -20.20
C ASP A 123 -1.35 25.30 -21.00
N VAL A 124 -0.49 24.38 -20.57
CA VAL A 124 0.78 24.07 -21.27
C VAL A 124 0.51 23.03 -22.33
N GLU A 125 1.12 23.18 -23.51
CA GLU A 125 1.03 22.16 -24.55
C GLU A 125 1.73 20.87 -24.09
N ARG A 126 1.06 19.73 -24.37
CA ARG A 126 1.61 18.40 -24.05
C ARG A 126 2.92 18.13 -24.79
N ILE A 127 3.90 17.60 -24.07
CA ILE A 127 5.12 17.04 -24.66
C ILE A 127 4.74 15.71 -25.32
N LYS A 128 4.83 15.65 -26.64
CA LYS A 128 4.45 14.47 -27.42
C LYS A 128 5.60 13.49 -27.58
N ASP A 129 6.79 14.01 -27.71
CA ASP A 129 8.04 13.25 -27.73
C ASP A 129 8.71 13.37 -26.36
N LEU A 130 8.59 12.34 -25.53
CA LEU A 130 9.18 12.37 -24.19
C LEU A 130 10.72 12.32 -24.21
N ASP A 131 11.32 11.98 -25.35
CA ASP A 131 12.78 11.99 -25.49
C ASP A 131 13.37 13.40 -25.52
N GLU A 132 12.51 14.45 -25.66
CA GLU A 132 12.91 15.84 -25.41
C GLU A 132 13.33 16.09 -23.94
N ILE A 133 12.89 15.25 -23.00
CA ILE A 133 13.21 15.35 -21.57
C ILE A 133 14.51 14.59 -21.31
N PRO A 134 15.59 15.27 -20.87
CA PRO A 134 16.87 14.61 -20.62
C PRO A 134 16.75 13.57 -19.51
N SER A 135 17.39 12.41 -19.70
CA SER A 135 17.46 11.38 -18.67
C SER A 135 18.33 11.84 -17.47
N PRO A 136 17.80 11.84 -16.25
CA PRO A 136 18.58 12.14 -15.06
C PRO A 136 19.59 11.03 -14.73
N TYR A 137 19.39 9.83 -15.27
CA TYR A 137 20.25 8.67 -15.06
C TYR A 137 21.49 8.74 -15.95
N LEU A 138 21.31 8.92 -17.26
CA LEU A 138 22.42 8.95 -18.22
C LEU A 138 23.38 10.12 -17.96
N GLY A 139 22.89 11.22 -17.36
CA GLY A 139 23.72 12.32 -16.90
C GLY A 139 24.52 12.03 -15.61
N GLY A 140 24.31 10.88 -14.96
CA GLY A 140 24.95 10.50 -13.71
C GLY A 140 24.47 11.27 -12.47
N TRP A 141 23.43 12.12 -12.60
CA TRP A 141 22.95 12.96 -11.50
C TRP A 141 22.32 12.15 -10.36
N MET A 142 21.84 10.95 -10.65
CA MET A 142 21.20 10.07 -9.67
C MET A 142 22.17 9.09 -9.00
N ASP A 143 23.39 8.91 -9.53
CA ASP A 143 24.35 7.92 -9.04
C ASP A 143 24.67 8.05 -7.53
N PRO A 144 24.85 9.25 -6.94
CA PRO A 144 25.12 9.41 -5.51
C PRO A 144 24.00 8.85 -4.59
N TYR A 145 22.75 8.84 -5.07
CA TYR A 145 21.61 8.44 -4.26
C TYR A 145 21.48 6.92 -4.10
N TYR A 146 22.05 6.13 -5.02
CA TYR A 146 22.02 4.66 -4.91
C TYR A 146 22.84 4.15 -3.73
N ALA A 147 23.94 4.81 -3.41
CA ALA A 147 24.75 4.51 -2.23
C ALA A 147 23.97 4.71 -0.91
N SER A 148 23.03 5.67 -0.90
CA SER A 148 22.15 5.97 0.23
C SER A 148 20.90 5.07 0.30
N GLY A 149 20.76 4.08 -0.60
CA GLY A 149 19.68 3.11 -0.60
C GLY A 149 18.41 3.55 -1.34
N TYR A 150 18.44 4.66 -2.06
CA TYR A 150 17.33 5.04 -2.94
C TYR A 150 17.31 4.15 -4.18
N PHE A 151 16.14 3.62 -4.51
CA PHE A 151 15.96 2.80 -5.71
C PHE A 151 15.54 3.67 -6.90
N PRO A 152 15.92 3.28 -8.14
CA PRO A 152 15.59 4.03 -9.35
C PRO A 152 14.08 3.99 -9.63
N MET A 153 13.56 5.13 -10.09
CA MET A 153 12.17 5.29 -10.53
C MET A 153 12.16 5.90 -11.93
N LEU A 154 11.67 5.16 -12.90
CA LEU A 154 11.55 5.59 -14.30
C LEU A 154 10.08 5.83 -14.64
N GLN A 155 9.81 6.81 -15.48
CA GLN A 155 8.54 6.98 -16.17
C GLN A 155 8.76 6.65 -17.64
N ILE A 156 8.34 5.49 -18.11
CA ILE A 156 8.54 5.06 -19.49
C ILE A 156 7.36 5.43 -20.40
N ALA A 157 6.18 5.67 -19.80
CA ALA A 157 5.01 6.21 -20.47
C ALA A 157 4.27 7.18 -19.55
N ARG A 158 3.68 8.22 -20.12
CA ARG A 158 2.97 9.31 -19.42
C ARG A 158 1.53 9.39 -19.89
N GLY A 159 0.59 9.37 -18.94
CA GLY A 159 -0.84 9.49 -19.14
C GLY A 159 -1.63 8.23 -18.77
N CYS A 160 -2.95 8.41 -18.58
CA CYS A 160 -3.87 7.35 -18.23
C CYS A 160 -5.16 7.49 -19.04
N PRO A 161 -5.60 6.48 -19.82
CA PRO A 161 -6.80 6.60 -20.67
C PRO A 161 -8.10 6.49 -19.87
N PHE A 162 -8.01 6.19 -18.56
CA PHE A 162 -9.16 6.01 -17.69
C PHE A 162 -9.57 7.32 -16.99
N THR A 163 -10.84 7.40 -16.57
CA THR A 163 -11.44 8.60 -15.99
C THR A 163 -11.92 8.39 -14.55
N CYS A 164 -11.21 7.55 -13.79
CA CYS A 164 -11.56 7.21 -12.41
C CYS A 164 -11.62 8.44 -11.51
N GLN A 165 -12.79 8.79 -10.97
CA GLN A 165 -13.04 10.06 -10.28
C GLN A 165 -12.25 10.24 -8.97
N PHE A 166 -11.79 9.16 -8.36
CA PHE A 166 -10.98 9.19 -7.12
C PHE A 166 -9.48 9.39 -7.37
N CYS A 167 -9.04 9.40 -8.62
CA CYS A 167 -7.63 9.42 -9.00
C CYS A 167 -7.22 10.75 -9.61
N ASN A 168 -6.12 11.33 -9.17
CA ASN A 168 -5.58 12.57 -9.71
C ASN A 168 -4.90 12.39 -11.09
N SER A 169 -4.59 11.16 -11.51
CA SER A 169 -4.13 10.86 -12.88
C SER A 169 -5.26 10.92 -13.92
N SER A 170 -6.52 10.92 -13.52
CA SER A 170 -7.69 10.75 -14.38
C SER A 170 -8.25 12.04 -14.97
N VAL A 171 -7.49 13.11 -14.97
CA VAL A 171 -7.90 14.39 -15.59
C VAL A 171 -7.85 14.30 -17.11
N LYS A 172 -8.81 14.97 -17.78
CA LYS A 172 -8.97 14.93 -19.25
C LYS A 172 -7.69 15.25 -20.02
N SER A 173 -6.91 16.19 -19.53
CA SER A 173 -5.61 16.57 -20.11
C SER A 173 -4.61 15.42 -20.14
N ASN A 174 -4.75 14.41 -19.27
CA ASN A 174 -3.85 13.27 -19.15
C ASN A 174 -4.33 12.00 -19.87
N SER A 175 -5.45 12.06 -20.61
CA SER A 175 -6.08 10.88 -21.23
C SER A 175 -5.32 10.29 -22.42
N LYS A 176 -4.45 11.06 -23.07
CA LYS A 176 -3.58 10.58 -24.16
C LYS A 176 -2.26 10.08 -23.60
N ILE A 177 -1.80 8.95 -24.13
CA ILE A 177 -0.56 8.32 -23.74
C ILE A 177 0.57 8.78 -24.65
N PHE A 178 1.65 9.24 -24.05
CA PHE A 178 2.93 9.51 -24.69
C PHE A 178 4.01 8.68 -24.01
N ALA A 179 5.06 8.32 -24.74
CA ALA A 179 6.07 7.41 -24.20
C ALA A 179 7.47 7.77 -24.71
N HIS A 180 8.48 7.50 -23.89
CA HIS A 180 9.87 7.53 -24.35
C HIS A 180 10.11 6.49 -25.43
N SER A 181 11.06 6.70 -26.34
CA SER A 181 11.47 5.66 -27.28
C SER A 181 12.00 4.43 -26.53
N ILE A 182 11.86 3.27 -27.14
CA ILE A 182 12.44 2.04 -26.59
C ILE A 182 13.96 2.16 -26.45
N ALA A 183 14.61 2.90 -27.34
CA ALA A 183 16.05 3.16 -27.27
C ALA A 183 16.43 3.88 -25.98
N ASN A 184 15.72 4.95 -25.60
CA ASN A 184 15.96 5.68 -24.36
C ASN A 184 15.69 4.83 -23.12
N VAL A 185 14.55 4.09 -23.11
CA VAL A 185 14.24 3.19 -22.01
C VAL A 185 15.32 2.13 -21.82
N ARG A 186 15.83 1.54 -22.91
CA ARG A 186 16.94 0.58 -22.85
C ARG A 186 18.23 1.18 -22.34
N ALA A 187 18.54 2.41 -22.77
CA ALA A 187 19.74 3.10 -22.31
C ALA A 187 19.70 3.37 -20.80
N ASP A 188 18.57 3.85 -20.28
CA ASP A 188 18.37 4.07 -18.84
C ASP A 188 18.49 2.77 -18.04
N LEU A 189 17.78 1.73 -18.48
CA LEU A 189 17.80 0.42 -17.80
C LEU A 189 19.19 -0.21 -17.79
N LEU A 190 19.96 -0.09 -18.89
CA LEU A 190 21.35 -0.59 -18.97
C LEU A 190 22.26 0.21 -18.04
N HIS A 191 22.14 1.56 -18.04
CA HIS A 191 22.89 2.42 -17.14
C HIS A 191 22.66 2.00 -15.67
N LEU A 192 21.41 1.79 -15.28
CA LEU A 192 21.03 1.36 -13.95
C LEU A 192 21.57 -0.03 -13.61
N ALA A 193 21.40 -1.01 -14.50
CA ALA A 193 21.86 -2.39 -14.28
C ALA A 193 23.36 -2.50 -14.00
N THR A 194 24.17 -1.52 -14.49
CA THR A 194 25.62 -1.47 -14.25
C THR A 194 26.02 -0.72 -12.99
N ARG A 195 25.08 -0.05 -12.29
CA ARG A 195 25.38 0.85 -11.16
C ARG A 195 24.67 0.50 -9.87
N VAL A 196 23.44 -0.05 -9.96
CA VAL A 196 22.68 -0.40 -8.77
C VAL A 196 23.04 -1.80 -8.27
N LYS A 197 22.83 -2.04 -6.97
CA LYS A 197 23.01 -3.39 -6.40
C LYS A 197 21.93 -4.35 -6.94
N PRO A 198 22.23 -5.64 -7.17
CA PRO A 198 21.27 -6.61 -7.70
C PRO A 198 19.98 -6.75 -6.88
N GLU A 199 20.02 -6.48 -5.58
CA GLU A 199 18.88 -6.55 -4.66
C GLU A 199 17.96 -5.32 -4.76
N MET A 200 18.41 -4.24 -5.39
CA MET A 200 17.67 -2.99 -5.51
C MET A 200 16.54 -3.15 -6.54
N PRO A 201 15.29 -2.87 -6.17
CA PRO A 201 14.18 -2.91 -7.13
C PRO A 201 14.29 -1.78 -8.14
N VAL A 202 13.60 -1.91 -9.28
CA VAL A 202 13.24 -0.80 -10.16
C VAL A 202 11.77 -0.45 -9.97
N CYS A 203 11.45 0.83 -9.97
CA CYS A 203 10.09 1.32 -9.99
C CYS A 203 9.76 1.93 -11.36
N PHE A 204 8.64 1.53 -11.98
CA PHE A 204 8.06 2.28 -13.10
C PHE A 204 6.90 3.11 -12.57
N ALA A 205 7.00 4.42 -12.73
CA ALA A 205 5.97 5.38 -12.32
C ALA A 205 4.81 5.47 -13.34
N ASP A 206 4.65 4.43 -14.13
CA ASP A 206 3.61 4.31 -15.14
C ASP A 206 2.28 3.92 -14.50
N ASP A 207 1.17 4.49 -14.99
CA ASP A 207 -0.18 4.19 -14.49
C ASP A 207 -0.71 2.83 -14.92
N ASN A 208 -0.17 2.21 -16.00
CA ASN A 208 -0.75 1.01 -16.64
C ASN A 208 0.31 0.14 -17.34
N PHE A 209 1.42 -0.18 -16.69
CA PHE A 209 2.47 -1.00 -17.29
C PHE A 209 1.97 -2.41 -17.66
N GLY A 210 2.44 -2.93 -18.78
CA GLY A 210 2.03 -4.22 -19.35
C GLY A 210 0.76 -4.15 -20.21
N MET A 211 0.08 -3.00 -20.28
CA MET A 211 -1.13 -2.84 -21.07
C MET A 211 -0.84 -2.54 -22.56
N TYR A 212 0.29 -1.93 -22.87
CA TYR A 212 0.64 -1.50 -24.21
C TYR A 212 1.56 -2.51 -24.92
N GLU A 213 1.48 -2.61 -26.26
CA GLU A 213 2.30 -3.56 -27.03
C GLU A 213 3.80 -3.37 -26.82
N ARG A 214 4.23 -2.13 -26.73
CA ARG A 214 5.61 -1.76 -26.46
C ARG A 214 6.16 -2.31 -25.13
N ASP A 215 5.28 -2.56 -24.14
CA ASP A 215 5.69 -3.05 -22.83
C ASP A 215 6.23 -4.49 -22.91
N GLU A 216 5.81 -5.25 -23.91
CA GLU A 216 6.38 -6.57 -24.19
C GLU A 216 7.84 -6.48 -24.63
N GLU A 217 8.20 -5.46 -25.42
CA GLU A 217 9.59 -5.23 -25.85
C GLU A 217 10.48 -4.74 -24.69
N VAL A 218 9.91 -3.91 -23.82
CA VAL A 218 10.59 -3.53 -22.56
C VAL A 218 10.82 -4.75 -21.66
N ALA A 219 9.83 -5.63 -21.56
CA ALA A 219 9.94 -6.87 -20.77
C ALA A 219 11.01 -7.82 -21.32
N ASP A 220 11.12 -7.97 -22.66
CA ASP A 220 12.18 -8.76 -23.29
C ASP A 220 13.57 -8.21 -22.93
N TYR A 221 13.71 -6.89 -22.94
CA TYR A 221 14.97 -6.28 -22.56
C TYR A 221 15.29 -6.44 -21.07
N ILE A 222 14.28 -6.33 -20.19
CA ILE A 222 14.44 -6.62 -18.76
C ILE A 222 14.87 -8.07 -18.54
N ALA A 223 14.27 -9.03 -19.25
CA ALA A 223 14.67 -10.43 -19.18
C ALA A 223 16.14 -10.64 -19.55
N TRP A 224 16.63 -9.96 -20.59
CA TRP A 224 18.04 -9.95 -20.96
C TRP A 224 18.94 -9.38 -19.86
N LEU A 225 18.52 -8.26 -19.23
CA LEU A 225 19.26 -7.68 -18.10
C LEU A 225 19.29 -8.62 -16.89
N GLN A 226 18.21 -9.34 -16.63
CA GLN A 226 18.14 -10.34 -15.57
C GLN A 226 19.12 -11.50 -15.84
N ASP A 227 19.28 -11.92 -17.09
CA ASP A 227 20.26 -12.94 -17.46
C ASP A 227 21.69 -12.45 -17.32
N THR A 228 21.96 -11.23 -17.74
CA THR A 228 23.31 -10.68 -17.84
C THR A 228 23.81 -10.08 -16.54
N TYR A 229 22.97 -9.26 -15.88
CA TYR A 229 23.32 -8.46 -14.70
C TYR A 229 22.66 -8.95 -13.41
N LYS A 230 21.76 -9.97 -13.48
CA LYS A 230 20.97 -10.47 -12.35
C LYS A 230 20.06 -9.38 -11.73
N TRP A 231 19.66 -8.39 -12.51
CA TRP A 231 18.85 -7.24 -12.14
C TRP A 231 17.80 -6.92 -13.22
N PRO A 232 16.61 -6.42 -12.82
CA PRO A 232 16.07 -6.30 -11.48
C PRO A 232 15.51 -7.64 -10.94
N LYS A 233 15.61 -7.85 -9.62
CA LYS A 233 14.97 -8.98 -8.93
C LYS A 233 13.52 -8.69 -8.53
N TYR A 234 13.13 -7.42 -8.53
CA TYR A 234 11.78 -6.98 -8.22
C TYR A 234 11.43 -5.70 -8.98
N ILE A 235 10.27 -5.69 -9.60
CA ILE A 235 9.71 -4.55 -10.33
C ILE A 235 8.52 -4.01 -9.55
N ARG A 236 8.52 -2.72 -9.23
CA ARG A 236 7.40 -2.01 -8.62
C ARG A 236 6.71 -1.17 -9.68
N THR A 237 5.43 -1.40 -9.91
CA THR A 237 4.62 -0.57 -10.81
C THR A 237 3.14 -0.89 -10.63
N THR A 238 2.27 -0.06 -11.19
CA THR A 238 0.86 -0.37 -11.35
C THR A 238 0.64 -1.05 -12.70
N THR A 239 0.12 -2.28 -12.69
CA THR A 239 -0.22 -2.98 -13.93
C THR A 239 -1.50 -2.42 -14.54
N GLY A 240 -1.66 -2.57 -15.85
CA GLY A 240 -2.83 -2.10 -16.58
C GLY A 240 -4.14 -2.75 -16.13
N LYS A 241 -5.24 -2.06 -16.38
CA LYS A 241 -6.60 -2.51 -16.01
C LYS A 241 -7.28 -3.34 -17.09
N ASN A 242 -6.76 -3.28 -18.32
CA ASN A 242 -7.24 -4.02 -19.49
C ASN A 242 -6.08 -4.82 -20.09
N GLN A 243 -6.35 -5.66 -21.09
CA GLN A 243 -5.33 -6.47 -21.78
C GLN A 243 -4.64 -7.48 -20.85
N ALA A 244 -5.43 -8.16 -20.02
CA ALA A 244 -4.92 -9.10 -19.02
C ALA A 244 -3.95 -10.15 -19.59
N GLU A 245 -4.25 -10.70 -20.77
CA GLU A 245 -3.37 -11.68 -21.45
C GLU A 245 -1.98 -11.08 -21.75
N ARG A 246 -1.92 -9.82 -22.18
CA ARG A 246 -0.65 -9.14 -22.44
C ARG A 246 0.12 -8.92 -21.14
N ILE A 247 -0.56 -8.50 -20.09
CA ILE A 247 0.06 -8.32 -18.76
C ILE A 247 0.66 -9.64 -18.28
N ILE A 248 -0.06 -10.75 -18.41
CA ILE A 248 0.44 -12.10 -18.07
C ILE A 248 1.68 -12.45 -18.92
N ARG A 249 1.66 -12.17 -20.23
CA ARG A 249 2.86 -12.39 -21.07
C ARG A 249 4.06 -11.56 -20.59
N VAL A 250 3.85 -10.28 -20.26
CA VAL A 250 4.88 -9.40 -19.69
C VAL A 250 5.43 -9.98 -18.38
N MET A 251 4.56 -10.41 -17.48
CA MET A 251 4.96 -11.01 -16.19
C MET A 251 5.79 -12.28 -16.36
N ARG A 252 5.40 -13.14 -17.32
CA ARG A 252 6.17 -14.36 -17.65
C ARG A 252 7.56 -14.01 -18.19
N LYS A 253 7.66 -13.04 -19.11
CA LYS A 253 8.94 -12.58 -19.66
C LYS A 253 9.90 -12.10 -18.58
N VAL A 254 9.40 -11.34 -17.61
CA VAL A 254 10.20 -10.87 -16.47
C VAL A 254 10.25 -11.85 -15.30
N ARG A 255 9.91 -13.12 -15.52
CA ARG A 255 10.08 -14.26 -14.59
C ARG A 255 9.42 -14.07 -13.23
N GLY A 256 8.23 -13.49 -13.20
CA GLY A 256 7.47 -13.28 -11.98
C GLY A 256 8.03 -12.21 -11.03
N THR A 257 9.04 -11.44 -11.47
CA THR A 257 9.57 -10.30 -10.67
C THR A 257 8.61 -9.11 -10.62
N LEU A 258 7.57 -9.11 -11.46
CA LEU A 258 6.48 -8.16 -11.48
C LEU A 258 5.23 -8.82 -10.89
N PRO A 259 4.78 -8.47 -9.67
CA PRO A 259 3.51 -8.99 -9.14
C PRO A 259 2.32 -8.38 -9.87
N MET A 260 1.26 -9.15 -10.03
CA MET A 260 0.02 -8.64 -10.61
C MET A 260 -0.80 -7.91 -9.55
N THR A 261 -1.06 -6.64 -9.78
CA THR A 261 -2.00 -5.85 -8.99
C THR A 261 -3.32 -5.74 -9.75
N SER A 262 -4.35 -6.42 -9.27
CA SER A 262 -5.68 -6.38 -9.88
C SER A 262 -6.60 -5.45 -9.09
N ALA A 263 -6.46 -4.16 -9.34
CA ALA A 263 -7.23 -3.12 -8.67
C ALA A 263 -8.65 -3.06 -9.24
N VAL A 264 -9.63 -3.66 -8.56
CA VAL A 264 -11.06 -3.59 -8.95
C VAL A 264 -11.78 -2.41 -8.29
N GLN A 265 -11.31 -1.96 -7.13
CA GLN A 265 -11.80 -0.85 -6.31
C GLN A 265 -13.20 -1.07 -5.72
N SER A 266 -14.15 -1.55 -6.47
CA SER A 266 -15.46 -2.06 -6.10
C SER A 266 -15.96 -3.04 -7.17
N LEU A 267 -16.86 -3.94 -6.82
CA LEU A 267 -17.62 -4.79 -7.75
C LEU A 267 -19.09 -4.35 -7.87
N ASN A 268 -19.51 -3.33 -7.11
CA ASN A 268 -20.86 -2.78 -7.17
C ASN A 268 -21.04 -1.92 -8.45
N PRO A 269 -21.99 -2.24 -9.35
CA PRO A 269 -22.20 -1.50 -10.59
C PRO A 269 -22.52 -0.01 -10.38
N VAL A 270 -23.28 0.33 -9.32
CA VAL A 270 -23.63 1.71 -8.97
C VAL A 270 -22.38 2.51 -8.58
N VAL A 271 -21.50 1.89 -7.80
CA VAL A 271 -20.21 2.50 -7.44
C VAL A 271 -19.37 2.71 -8.68
N LEU A 272 -19.24 1.70 -9.53
CA LEU A 272 -18.42 1.77 -10.75
C LEU A 272 -18.91 2.87 -11.70
N GLU A 273 -20.23 3.05 -11.84
CA GLU A 273 -20.83 4.15 -12.61
C GLU A 273 -20.47 5.52 -11.98
N ASN A 274 -20.66 5.68 -10.68
CA ASN A 274 -20.39 6.93 -9.96
C ASN A 274 -18.92 7.35 -10.04
N ILE A 275 -17.99 6.40 -9.98
CA ILE A 275 -16.55 6.66 -10.08
C ILE A 275 -16.02 6.61 -11.52
N LYS A 276 -16.90 6.44 -12.52
CA LYS A 276 -16.56 6.35 -13.96
C LYS A 276 -15.47 5.30 -14.25
N ARG A 277 -15.67 4.10 -13.73
CA ARG A 277 -14.72 3.00 -13.88
C ARG A 277 -15.40 1.77 -14.49
N SER A 278 -14.69 1.10 -15.39
CA SER A 278 -15.01 -0.26 -15.84
C SER A 278 -13.98 -1.25 -15.32
N ASN A 279 -14.43 -2.40 -14.87
CA ASN A 279 -13.59 -3.52 -14.46
C ASN A 279 -13.60 -4.62 -15.52
N ILE A 280 -12.60 -5.50 -15.49
CA ILE A 280 -12.69 -6.81 -16.17
C ILE A 280 -13.78 -7.64 -15.50
N LYS A 281 -14.36 -8.58 -16.24
CA LYS A 281 -15.35 -9.49 -15.70
C LYS A 281 -14.75 -10.40 -14.63
N LEU A 282 -15.54 -10.76 -13.63
CA LEU A 282 -15.08 -11.58 -12.51
C LEU A 282 -14.60 -12.97 -12.96
N GLU A 283 -15.24 -13.55 -13.98
CA GLU A 283 -14.81 -14.83 -14.56
C GLU A 283 -13.42 -14.74 -15.20
N THR A 284 -13.15 -13.64 -15.90
CA THR A 284 -11.83 -13.37 -16.47
C THR A 284 -10.80 -13.17 -15.35
N TYR A 285 -11.21 -12.46 -14.28
CA TYR A 285 -10.38 -12.29 -13.09
C TYR A 285 -10.02 -13.63 -12.45
N ALA A 286 -11.01 -14.51 -12.25
CA ALA A 286 -10.81 -15.86 -11.69
C ALA A 286 -9.87 -16.72 -12.54
N ALA A 287 -10.04 -16.70 -13.87
CA ALA A 287 -9.14 -17.42 -14.78
C ALA A 287 -7.68 -16.94 -14.68
N ILE A 288 -7.48 -15.63 -14.54
CA ILE A 288 -6.16 -15.04 -14.30
C ILE A 288 -5.56 -15.54 -12.97
N GLN A 289 -6.36 -15.58 -11.90
CA GLN A 289 -5.89 -16.07 -10.59
C GLN A 289 -5.45 -17.53 -10.66
N GLN A 290 -6.21 -18.39 -11.33
CA GLN A 290 -5.83 -19.79 -11.54
C GLN A 290 -4.50 -19.93 -12.29
N GLU A 291 -4.31 -19.13 -13.34
CA GLU A 291 -3.06 -19.10 -14.11
C GLU A 291 -1.85 -18.66 -13.25
N LEU A 292 -2.04 -17.61 -12.43
CA LEU A 292 -1.00 -17.11 -11.52
C LEU A 292 -0.63 -18.16 -10.47
N HIS A 293 -1.62 -18.83 -9.88
CA HIS A 293 -1.40 -19.90 -8.91
C HIS A 293 -0.65 -21.09 -9.51
N ALA A 294 -1.02 -21.51 -10.73
CA ALA A 294 -0.33 -22.60 -11.45
C ALA A 294 1.15 -22.29 -11.69
N GLN A 295 1.54 -21.03 -11.70
CA GLN A 295 2.91 -20.56 -11.87
C GLN A 295 3.59 -20.17 -10.54
N GLY A 296 2.95 -20.38 -9.40
CA GLY A 296 3.46 -19.99 -8.07
C GLY A 296 3.60 -18.48 -7.88
N MET A 297 2.89 -17.67 -8.69
CA MET A 297 2.91 -16.21 -8.60
C MET A 297 1.84 -15.71 -7.63
N GLN A 298 2.16 -14.62 -6.93
CA GLN A 298 1.21 -13.97 -6.02
C GLN A 298 0.37 -12.91 -6.73
N SER A 299 -0.86 -12.75 -6.25
CA SER A 299 -1.81 -11.75 -6.72
C SER A 299 -2.41 -10.94 -5.58
N TYR A 300 -2.72 -9.68 -5.89
CA TYR A 300 -3.32 -8.74 -4.96
C TYR A 300 -4.58 -8.14 -5.56
N GLY A 301 -5.69 -8.22 -4.83
CA GLY A 301 -6.91 -7.48 -5.11
C GLY A 301 -6.93 -6.17 -4.34
N GLU A 302 -7.49 -5.11 -4.93
CA GLU A 302 -7.66 -3.83 -4.25
C GLU A 302 -9.11 -3.39 -4.27
N LEU A 303 -9.62 -3.01 -3.11
CA LEU A 303 -10.94 -2.40 -2.89
C LEU A 303 -10.76 -1.05 -2.17
N ILE A 304 -11.73 -0.16 -2.32
CA ILE A 304 -11.76 1.11 -1.60
C ILE A 304 -13.09 1.22 -0.83
N LEU A 305 -13.00 1.42 0.49
CA LEU A 305 -14.13 1.63 1.38
C LEU A 305 -14.78 3.00 1.15
N SER A 306 -16.06 3.10 1.49
CA SER A 306 -16.82 4.37 1.50
C SER A 306 -16.90 5.06 0.13
N MET A 307 -16.78 4.31 -0.96
CA MET A 307 -16.99 4.83 -2.32
C MET A 307 -18.43 5.32 -2.50
N PRO A 308 -18.67 6.31 -3.39
CA PRO A 308 -20.01 6.85 -3.61
C PRO A 308 -20.98 5.80 -4.17
N GLY A 309 -22.04 5.51 -3.43
CA GLY A 309 -23.02 4.46 -3.77
C GLY A 309 -22.73 3.09 -3.18
N GLU A 310 -21.62 2.93 -2.44
CA GLU A 310 -21.29 1.69 -1.73
C GLU A 310 -22.18 1.50 -0.50
N THR A 311 -22.54 0.25 -0.21
CA THR A 311 -23.13 -0.18 1.06
C THR A 311 -22.21 -1.19 1.73
N LYS A 312 -22.38 -1.43 3.03
CA LYS A 312 -21.62 -2.47 3.74
C LYS A 312 -21.83 -3.83 3.08
N GLU A 313 -23.05 -4.17 2.73
CA GLU A 313 -23.40 -5.45 2.12
C GLU A 313 -22.72 -5.63 0.76
N SER A 314 -22.75 -4.60 -0.10
CA SER A 314 -22.12 -4.69 -1.42
C SER A 314 -20.59 -4.75 -1.32
N PHE A 315 -19.99 -4.04 -0.37
CA PHE A 315 -18.55 -4.15 -0.10
C PHE A 315 -18.17 -5.55 0.40
N MET A 316 -18.94 -6.09 1.35
CA MET A 316 -18.72 -7.45 1.89
C MET A 316 -18.89 -8.52 0.81
N HIS A 317 -19.87 -8.36 -0.10
CA HIS A 317 -20.02 -9.23 -1.26
C HIS A 317 -18.82 -9.15 -2.20
N ALA A 318 -18.27 -7.94 -2.46
CA ALA A 318 -17.07 -7.79 -3.27
C ALA A 318 -15.86 -8.53 -2.65
N VAL A 319 -15.70 -8.48 -1.32
CA VAL A 319 -14.66 -9.25 -0.62
C VAL A 319 -14.89 -10.76 -0.78
N ARG A 320 -16.13 -11.24 -0.60
CA ARG A 320 -16.48 -12.66 -0.79
C ARG A 320 -16.11 -13.12 -2.20
N ASP A 321 -16.60 -12.40 -3.20
CA ASP A 321 -16.43 -12.78 -4.60
C ASP A 321 -14.94 -12.78 -5.00
N LEU A 322 -14.13 -11.84 -4.50
CA LEU A 322 -12.68 -11.86 -4.70
C LEU A 322 -11.99 -13.04 -4.00
N LEU A 323 -12.37 -13.36 -2.76
CA LEU A 323 -11.82 -14.53 -2.05
C LEU A 323 -12.14 -15.85 -2.79
N GLU A 324 -13.33 -15.95 -3.38
CA GLU A 324 -13.73 -17.12 -4.17
C GLU A 324 -12.95 -17.27 -5.48
N THR A 325 -12.34 -16.18 -6.02
CA THR A 325 -11.42 -16.29 -7.15
C THR A 325 -10.05 -16.86 -6.78
N GLY A 326 -9.75 -17.00 -5.50
CA GLY A 326 -8.46 -17.49 -5.00
C GLY A 326 -7.38 -16.40 -4.88
N VAL A 327 -7.73 -15.12 -4.89
CA VAL A 327 -6.74 -14.05 -4.68
C VAL A 327 -6.01 -14.23 -3.34
N ASN A 328 -4.67 -14.07 -3.34
CA ASN A 328 -3.87 -14.29 -2.14
C ASN A 328 -4.13 -13.23 -1.06
N ARG A 329 -4.38 -11.99 -1.46
CA ARG A 329 -4.61 -10.88 -0.53
C ARG A 329 -5.52 -9.83 -1.15
N ILE A 330 -6.41 -9.27 -0.34
CA ILE A 330 -7.21 -8.09 -0.69
C ILE A 330 -6.72 -6.92 0.17
N SER A 331 -6.32 -5.82 -0.49
CA SER A 331 -6.02 -4.56 0.18
C SER A 331 -7.28 -3.69 0.17
N ALA A 332 -7.91 -3.50 1.32
CA ALA A 332 -9.05 -2.61 1.47
C ALA A 332 -8.52 -1.21 1.87
N HIS A 333 -8.41 -0.34 0.88
CA HIS A 333 -8.02 1.06 1.08
C HIS A 333 -9.22 1.87 1.58
N GLN A 334 -8.95 2.96 2.25
CA GLN A 334 -9.95 3.93 2.66
C GLN A 334 -10.02 5.04 1.60
N LEU A 335 -11.22 5.52 1.26
CA LEU A 335 -11.36 6.61 0.30
C LEU A 335 -10.77 7.90 0.87
N MET A 336 -9.71 8.38 0.26
CA MET A 336 -9.10 9.68 0.52
C MET A 336 -9.60 10.69 -0.51
N LEU A 337 -9.93 11.89 -0.07
CA LEU A 337 -10.22 13.01 -0.98
C LEU A 337 -8.92 13.73 -1.33
N LEU A 338 -8.28 13.26 -2.38
CA LEU A 338 -7.02 13.83 -2.85
C LEU A 338 -7.26 15.13 -3.61
N HIS A 339 -6.55 16.19 -3.26
CA HIS A 339 -6.46 17.36 -4.13
C HIS A 339 -6.00 16.94 -5.52
N GLY A 340 -6.61 17.51 -6.55
CA GLY A 340 -6.37 17.12 -7.94
C GLY A 340 -7.18 15.91 -8.44
N ALA A 341 -7.97 15.25 -7.58
CA ALA A 341 -8.93 14.23 -7.99
C ALA A 341 -10.35 14.82 -8.10
N PRO A 342 -11.15 14.44 -9.12
CA PRO A 342 -12.49 15.00 -9.31
C PRO A 342 -13.44 14.81 -8.11
N LEU A 343 -13.37 13.70 -7.37
CA LEU A 343 -14.22 13.47 -6.18
C LEU A 343 -13.95 14.48 -5.05
N ALA A 344 -12.80 15.14 -5.03
CA ALA A 344 -12.50 16.14 -4.03
C ALA A 344 -13.19 17.49 -4.30
N ASN A 345 -13.75 17.71 -5.50
CA ASN A 345 -14.43 18.95 -5.85
C ASN A 345 -15.72 19.15 -5.02
N PRO A 346 -16.09 20.40 -4.66
CA PRO A 346 -17.25 20.69 -3.83
C PRO A 346 -18.57 20.12 -4.35
N ASP A 347 -18.80 20.20 -5.66
CA ASP A 347 -20.00 19.67 -6.32
C ASP A 347 -20.13 18.14 -6.16
N GLN A 348 -19.01 17.42 -6.19
CA GLN A 348 -19.00 15.97 -5.99
C GLN A 348 -19.16 15.62 -4.51
N ARG A 349 -18.56 16.39 -3.60
CA ARG A 349 -18.73 16.23 -2.14
C ARG A 349 -20.20 16.37 -1.74
N GLU A 350 -20.86 17.42 -2.24
CA GLU A 350 -22.29 17.67 -2.00
C GLU A 350 -23.15 16.57 -2.63
N LYS A 351 -22.93 16.27 -3.92
CA LYS A 351 -23.67 15.25 -4.65
C LYS A 351 -23.69 13.90 -3.95
N PHE A 352 -22.55 13.46 -3.41
CA PHE A 352 -22.43 12.15 -2.77
C PHE A 352 -22.58 12.20 -1.25
N GLY A 353 -22.78 13.37 -0.66
CA GLY A 353 -23.03 13.55 0.76
C GLY A 353 -21.87 13.01 1.62
N PHE A 354 -20.63 13.25 1.21
CA PHE A 354 -19.46 12.76 1.94
C PHE A 354 -19.37 13.38 3.33
N ARG A 355 -19.16 12.53 4.33
CA ARG A 355 -18.74 12.95 5.66
C ARG A 355 -17.30 12.56 5.86
N THR A 356 -16.46 13.53 6.14
CA THR A 356 -15.01 13.36 6.18
C THR A 356 -14.44 13.64 7.56
N LYS A 357 -13.27 13.08 7.81
CA LYS A 357 -12.42 13.32 8.96
C LYS A 357 -10.96 13.41 8.49
N PHE A 358 -10.13 13.98 9.33
CA PHE A 358 -8.70 14.14 9.08
C PHE A 358 -7.88 13.25 10.00
N ARG A 359 -6.78 12.70 9.49
CA ARG A 359 -5.81 11.98 10.29
C ARG A 359 -4.38 12.31 9.87
N VAL A 360 -3.43 11.97 10.72
CA VAL A 360 -2.01 12.09 10.41
C VAL A 360 -1.60 11.09 9.33
N VAL A 361 -0.89 11.54 8.31
CA VAL A 361 -0.26 10.65 7.32
C VAL A 361 0.85 9.87 8.00
N ALA A 362 0.72 8.56 8.04
CA ALA A 362 1.64 7.68 8.76
C ALA A 362 3.10 7.91 8.34
N ARG A 363 3.99 8.22 9.30
CA ARG A 363 5.43 8.47 9.12
C ARG A 363 5.79 9.77 8.38
N ASN A 364 4.83 10.62 8.04
CA ASN A 364 5.08 11.91 7.41
C ASN A 364 4.99 13.03 8.47
N ILE A 365 5.83 12.90 9.48
CA ILE A 365 5.99 13.82 10.59
C ILE A 365 7.49 14.01 10.87
N GLY A 366 7.88 15.17 11.32
CA GLY A 366 9.27 15.45 11.71
C GLY A 366 9.44 16.85 12.28
N ASP A 367 10.57 17.07 12.93
CA ASP A 367 11.04 18.38 13.34
C ASP A 367 12.36 18.65 12.61
N TYR A 368 12.39 19.71 11.81
CA TYR A 368 13.55 20.03 10.97
C TYR A 368 14.15 21.41 11.26
N THR A 369 13.39 22.26 11.97
CA THR A 369 13.80 23.65 12.25
C THR A 369 13.45 24.09 13.67
N GLY A 370 13.12 23.16 14.55
CA GLY A 370 12.60 23.41 15.91
C GLY A 370 11.08 23.54 15.96
N GLU A 371 10.40 23.28 14.84
CA GLU A 371 8.94 23.28 14.76
C GLU A 371 8.45 21.94 14.16
N PRO A 372 7.54 21.21 14.82
CA PRO A 372 6.97 19.99 14.26
C PRO A 372 6.23 20.25 12.93
N VAL A 373 6.51 19.42 11.94
CA VAL A 373 5.79 19.39 10.66
C VAL A 373 5.02 18.08 10.56
N ILE A 374 3.74 18.16 10.29
CA ILE A 374 2.81 17.04 10.31
C ILE A 374 1.96 17.09 9.06
N GLU A 375 2.03 16.02 8.25
CA GLU A 375 1.13 15.86 7.12
C GLU A 375 -0.19 15.24 7.56
N THR A 376 -1.28 15.72 6.98
CA THR A 376 -2.63 15.22 7.24
C THR A 376 -3.31 14.78 5.95
N GLU A 377 -4.22 13.81 6.06
CA GLU A 377 -5.03 13.34 4.95
C GLU A 377 -6.51 13.35 5.30
N GLU A 378 -7.36 13.68 4.31
CA GLU A 378 -8.80 13.72 4.47
C GLU A 378 -9.42 12.39 4.01
N MET A 379 -10.17 11.75 4.92
CA MET A 379 -10.78 10.44 4.74
C MET A 379 -12.29 10.53 4.68
N VAL A 380 -12.93 9.87 3.72
CA VAL A 380 -14.38 9.67 3.74
C VAL A 380 -14.72 8.54 4.70
N ILE A 381 -15.42 8.88 5.78
CA ILE A 381 -15.80 7.93 6.83
C ILE A 381 -17.28 7.52 6.75
N ALA A 382 -18.10 8.29 6.03
CA ALA A 382 -19.50 7.94 5.77
C ALA A 382 -20.03 8.61 4.50
N THR A 383 -21.06 7.98 3.96
CA THR A 383 -21.92 8.48 2.88
C THR A 383 -23.39 8.24 3.29
N PRO A 384 -24.40 8.71 2.54
CA PRO A 384 -25.79 8.38 2.84
C PRO A 384 -26.12 6.89 2.88
N LEU A 385 -25.35 6.04 2.19
CA LEU A 385 -25.55 4.59 2.11
C LEU A 385 -24.54 3.77 2.91
N PHE A 386 -23.55 4.40 3.48
CA PHE A 386 -22.47 3.75 4.24
C PHE A 386 -22.22 4.55 5.52
N SER A 387 -22.67 4.05 6.64
CA SER A 387 -22.58 4.75 7.93
C SER A 387 -21.17 4.71 8.54
N ASN A 388 -20.90 5.55 9.56
CA ASN A 388 -19.67 5.46 10.35
C ASN A 388 -19.51 4.07 11.00
N GLU A 389 -20.61 3.46 11.46
CA GLU A 389 -20.53 2.13 12.05
C GLU A 389 -20.16 1.09 10.99
N ASP A 390 -20.71 1.18 9.77
CA ASP A 390 -20.32 0.30 8.66
C ASP A 390 -18.83 0.44 8.34
N TYR A 391 -18.29 1.66 8.41
CA TYR A 391 -16.86 1.91 8.24
C TYR A 391 -16.02 1.14 9.26
N TYR A 392 -16.37 1.22 10.56
CA TYR A 392 -15.63 0.50 11.59
C TYR A 392 -15.84 -1.01 11.53
N GLN A 393 -17.05 -1.47 11.28
CA GLN A 393 -17.34 -2.89 11.13
C GLN A 393 -16.58 -3.53 9.95
N THR A 394 -16.47 -2.82 8.85
CA THR A 394 -15.71 -3.28 7.68
C THR A 394 -14.19 -3.28 7.97
N ARG A 395 -13.69 -2.33 8.74
CA ARG A 395 -12.29 -2.34 9.18
C ARG A 395 -11.99 -3.50 10.13
N ILE A 396 -12.93 -3.82 11.05
CA ILE A 396 -12.83 -5.02 11.92
C ILE A 396 -12.80 -6.29 11.08
N PHE A 397 -13.68 -6.41 10.11
CA PHE A 397 -13.65 -7.56 9.20
C PHE A 397 -12.30 -7.69 8.48
N HIS A 398 -11.76 -6.57 8.00
CA HIS A 398 -10.48 -6.57 7.30
C HIS A 398 -9.28 -6.90 8.20
N ILE A 399 -9.28 -6.47 9.47
CA ILE A 399 -8.21 -6.89 10.40
C ILE A 399 -8.28 -8.38 10.70
N LEU A 400 -9.47 -8.97 10.84
CA LEU A 400 -9.65 -10.41 11.01
C LEU A 400 -9.17 -11.20 9.79
N LEU A 401 -9.50 -10.76 8.57
CA LEU A 401 -8.93 -11.31 7.33
C LEU A 401 -7.39 -11.24 7.33
N THR A 402 -6.84 -10.12 7.78
CA THR A 402 -5.39 -9.91 7.80
C THR A 402 -4.70 -10.81 8.83
N ILE A 403 -5.32 -11.03 9.99
CA ILE A 403 -4.77 -11.91 11.02
C ILE A 403 -4.86 -13.37 10.59
N PHE A 404 -6.04 -13.82 10.16
CA PHE A 404 -6.34 -15.24 10.00
C PHE A 404 -6.12 -15.79 8.59
N TYR A 405 -6.47 -15.03 7.55
CA TYR A 405 -6.50 -15.58 6.19
C TYR A 405 -5.27 -15.21 5.35
N TYR A 406 -4.88 -13.92 5.35
CA TYR A 406 -3.79 -13.49 4.48
C TYR A 406 -2.44 -14.09 4.90
N GLU A 407 -1.60 -14.37 3.88
CA GLU A 407 -0.26 -14.94 4.03
C GLU A 407 -0.24 -16.39 4.55
N GLY A 408 -1.40 -17.04 4.74
CA GLY A 408 -1.51 -18.47 5.01
C GLY A 408 -1.01 -18.93 6.38
N ASN A 409 -0.98 -18.06 7.40
CA ASN A 409 -0.52 -18.46 8.73
C ASN A 409 -1.38 -19.57 9.36
N TYR A 410 -2.67 -19.58 9.07
CA TYR A 410 -3.64 -20.55 9.58
C TYR A 410 -4.23 -21.42 8.44
N GLU A 411 -3.45 -21.64 7.37
CA GLU A 411 -3.93 -22.32 6.15
C GLU A 411 -4.51 -23.69 6.45
N GLU A 412 -3.93 -24.46 7.39
CA GLU A 412 -4.43 -25.78 7.77
C GLU A 412 -5.86 -25.74 8.34
N ALA A 413 -6.15 -24.75 9.16
CA ALA A 413 -7.50 -24.57 9.72
C ALA A 413 -8.50 -24.16 8.64
N PHE A 414 -8.10 -23.26 7.73
CA PHE A 414 -8.95 -22.89 6.60
C PHE A 414 -9.14 -24.03 5.61
N GLN A 415 -8.12 -24.84 5.37
CA GLN A 415 -8.23 -26.00 4.49
C GLN A 415 -9.11 -27.11 5.11
N PHE A 416 -8.96 -27.34 6.42
CA PHE A 416 -9.86 -28.21 7.15
C PHE A 416 -11.33 -27.73 7.03
N ALA A 417 -11.57 -26.44 7.23
CA ALA A 417 -12.91 -25.85 7.07
C ALA A 417 -13.44 -26.02 5.64
N ARG A 418 -12.63 -25.77 4.60
CA ARG A 418 -13.03 -25.99 3.19
C ARG A 418 -13.41 -27.45 2.92
N ASN A 419 -12.69 -28.41 3.48
CA ASN A 419 -12.97 -29.83 3.29
C ASN A 419 -14.33 -30.25 3.89
N HIS A 420 -14.86 -29.45 4.80
CA HIS A 420 -16.18 -29.58 5.40
C HIS A 420 -17.21 -28.57 4.85
N GLY A 421 -16.96 -27.99 3.67
CA GLY A 421 -17.90 -27.10 2.99
C GLY A 421 -17.95 -25.66 3.54
N ILE A 422 -17.13 -25.30 4.52
CA ILE A 422 -17.08 -23.95 5.08
C ILE A 422 -16.17 -23.07 4.21
N LYS A 423 -16.72 -22.03 3.62
CA LYS A 423 -15.95 -21.10 2.80
C LYS A 423 -15.13 -20.12 3.68
N PRO A 424 -13.96 -19.66 3.22
CA PRO A 424 -13.13 -18.71 3.96
C PRO A 424 -13.87 -17.44 4.38
N TYR A 425 -14.70 -16.89 3.49
CA TYR A 425 -15.52 -15.72 3.78
C TYR A 425 -16.47 -15.97 4.96
N ASP A 426 -17.22 -17.09 4.94
CA ASP A 426 -18.19 -17.42 5.98
C ASP A 426 -17.51 -17.64 7.34
N LEU A 427 -16.32 -18.26 7.35
CA LEU A 427 -15.53 -18.42 8.56
C LEU A 427 -15.12 -17.07 9.17
N VAL A 428 -14.66 -16.12 8.36
CA VAL A 428 -14.25 -14.78 8.86
C VAL A 428 -15.46 -13.96 9.29
N VAL A 429 -16.59 -14.04 8.59
CA VAL A 429 -17.86 -13.44 9.04
C VAL A 429 -18.24 -13.99 10.41
N ARG A 430 -18.18 -15.32 10.60
CA ARG A 430 -18.51 -15.95 11.87
C ARG A 430 -17.56 -15.59 13.00
N LEU A 431 -16.25 -15.42 12.71
CA LEU A 431 -15.29 -14.87 13.67
C LEU A 431 -15.69 -13.45 14.10
N GLN A 432 -16.13 -12.59 13.18
CA GLN A 432 -16.59 -11.25 13.53
C GLN A 432 -17.88 -11.29 14.38
N GLU A 433 -18.84 -12.12 14.04
CA GLU A 433 -20.09 -12.28 14.80
C GLU A 433 -19.85 -12.77 16.24
N ARG A 434 -18.89 -13.69 16.39
CA ARG A 434 -18.54 -14.29 17.69
C ARG A 434 -17.43 -13.55 18.44
N LEU A 435 -17.03 -12.38 17.98
CA LEU A 435 -15.87 -11.67 18.53
C LEU A 435 -15.97 -11.46 20.05
N ALA A 436 -17.17 -11.20 20.58
CA ALA A 436 -17.40 -11.05 22.02
C ALA A 436 -17.15 -12.34 22.84
N GLU A 437 -17.17 -13.50 22.18
CA GLU A 437 -16.88 -14.81 22.79
C GLU A 437 -15.41 -15.20 22.70
N SER A 438 -14.58 -14.40 22.03
CA SER A 438 -13.15 -14.68 21.86
C SER A 438 -12.39 -14.55 23.19
N PRO A 439 -11.23 -15.21 23.35
CA PRO A 439 -10.39 -15.02 24.51
C PRO A 439 -10.08 -13.56 24.79
N ALA A 440 -10.07 -13.16 26.06
CA ALA A 440 -9.99 -11.75 26.47
C ALA A 440 -8.79 -10.99 25.88
N ALA A 441 -7.63 -11.65 25.73
CA ALA A 441 -6.45 -11.03 25.14
C ALA A 441 -6.65 -10.73 23.65
N PHE A 442 -7.30 -11.64 22.89
CA PHE A 442 -7.61 -11.42 21.49
C PHE A 442 -8.70 -10.35 21.31
N LEU A 443 -9.77 -10.41 22.11
CA LEU A 443 -10.82 -9.38 22.10
C LEU A 443 -10.23 -7.99 22.34
N LYS A 444 -9.28 -7.87 23.30
CA LYS A 444 -8.60 -6.61 23.58
C LYS A 444 -7.88 -6.07 22.33
N VAL A 445 -7.17 -6.90 21.57
CA VAL A 445 -6.48 -6.47 20.33
C VAL A 445 -7.46 -5.85 19.33
N VAL A 446 -8.62 -6.47 19.11
CA VAL A 446 -9.61 -5.96 18.14
C VAL A 446 -10.35 -4.73 18.69
N THR A 447 -10.62 -4.70 19.99
CA THR A 447 -11.25 -3.54 20.65
C THR A 447 -10.34 -2.32 20.61
N ASP A 448 -9.06 -2.49 20.96
CA ASP A 448 -8.06 -1.42 20.89
C ASP A 448 -7.89 -0.92 19.45
N PHE A 449 -7.89 -1.82 18.45
CA PHE A 449 -7.86 -1.43 17.04
C PHE A 449 -9.03 -0.53 16.66
N ARG A 450 -10.25 -0.87 17.09
CA ARG A 450 -11.43 -0.04 16.87
C ARG A 450 -11.30 1.32 17.54
N GLN A 451 -10.94 1.35 18.82
CA GLN A 451 -10.81 2.57 19.61
C GLN A 451 -9.73 3.50 19.01
N GLU A 452 -8.56 2.97 18.67
CA GLU A 452 -7.50 3.77 18.06
C GLU A 452 -7.86 4.23 16.64
N SER A 453 -8.61 3.42 15.88
CA SER A 453 -9.16 3.80 14.57
C SER A 453 -10.17 4.95 14.64
N GLU A 454 -10.85 5.11 15.75
CA GLU A 454 -11.76 6.21 16.02
C GLU A 454 -10.99 7.45 16.52
N ALA A 455 -10.05 7.23 17.43
CA ALA A 455 -9.25 8.30 18.04
C ALA A 455 -8.25 8.97 17.07
N GLU A 456 -7.87 8.30 15.97
CA GLU A 456 -6.99 8.90 14.94
C GLU A 456 -7.71 9.91 14.02
N LEU A 457 -9.05 10.07 14.13
CA LEU A 457 -9.89 10.83 13.21
C LEU A 457 -10.39 12.14 13.84
N PHE A 458 -10.05 13.26 13.22
CA PHE A 458 -10.36 14.63 13.67
C PHE A 458 -11.32 15.35 12.73
N ASP A 459 -12.10 16.30 13.25
CA ASP A 459 -13.08 17.07 12.45
C ASP A 459 -12.40 18.04 11.49
N THR A 460 -11.22 18.54 11.85
CA THR A 460 -10.48 19.51 11.03
C THR A 460 -9.00 19.16 10.97
N PRO A 461 -8.27 19.58 9.93
CA PRO A 461 -6.83 19.36 9.83
C PRO A 461 -6.08 20.09 10.96
N GLU A 462 -6.57 21.26 11.42
CA GLU A 462 -5.94 22.01 12.52
C GLU A 462 -6.04 21.25 13.85
N ALA A 463 -7.20 20.63 14.14
CA ALA A 463 -7.37 19.79 15.33
C ALA A 463 -6.44 18.57 15.28
N CYS A 464 -6.30 17.95 14.10
CA CYS A 464 -5.38 16.84 13.87
C CYS A 464 -3.92 17.27 14.12
N VAL A 465 -3.48 18.39 13.56
CA VAL A 465 -2.12 18.93 13.75
C VAL A 465 -1.88 19.31 15.20
N ALA A 466 -2.84 19.94 15.89
CA ALA A 466 -2.71 20.30 17.29
C ALA A 466 -2.53 19.08 18.19
N TRP A 467 -3.34 18.03 17.98
CA TRP A 467 -3.20 16.76 18.69
C TRP A 467 -1.84 16.10 18.41
N ALA A 468 -1.44 16.04 17.14
CA ALA A 468 -0.18 15.42 16.75
C ALA A 468 1.04 16.17 17.30
N THR A 469 0.98 17.50 17.37
CA THR A 469 2.02 18.33 17.99
C THR A 469 2.14 18.04 19.48
N ALA A 470 1.01 17.93 20.18
CA ALA A 470 1.00 17.60 21.62
C ALA A 470 1.51 16.17 21.91
N ASN A 471 1.38 15.26 20.95
CA ASN A 471 1.78 13.85 21.05
C ASN A 471 3.01 13.51 20.19
N PHE A 472 3.80 14.50 19.78
CA PHE A 472 4.85 14.37 18.78
C PHE A 472 5.88 13.28 19.13
N ALA A 473 6.34 13.23 20.39
CA ALA A 473 7.31 12.23 20.83
C ALA A 473 6.81 10.79 20.65
N GLY A 474 5.55 10.51 21.00
CA GLY A 474 4.93 9.19 20.83
C GLY A 474 4.70 8.81 19.37
N LEU A 475 4.43 9.81 18.50
CA LEU A 475 4.30 9.58 17.05
C LEU A 475 5.66 9.27 16.40
N VAL A 476 6.73 9.95 16.82
CA VAL A 476 8.08 9.72 16.30
C VAL A 476 8.65 8.37 16.78
N SER A 477 8.42 8.01 18.05
CA SER A 477 8.82 6.69 18.58
C SER A 477 8.03 5.53 17.95
N GLY A 478 6.81 5.81 17.42
CA GLY A 478 5.90 4.81 16.88
C GLY A 478 5.01 4.14 17.93
N ASP A 479 4.98 4.66 19.15
CA ASP A 479 4.07 4.21 20.22
C ASP A 479 2.62 4.62 19.91
N LEU A 480 2.47 5.78 19.27
CA LEU A 480 1.19 6.32 18.80
C LEU A 480 1.12 6.38 17.27
N GLY A 481 -0.09 6.30 16.74
CA GLY A 481 -0.35 6.46 15.31
C GLY A 481 0.27 5.36 14.44
N GLY A 482 0.65 5.71 13.23
CA GLY A 482 1.21 4.79 12.24
C GLY A 482 0.15 4.06 11.42
N ASN A 483 0.52 2.94 10.81
CA ASN A 483 -0.44 2.09 10.09
C ASN A 483 -1.10 1.12 11.06
N LEU A 484 -2.30 1.47 11.55
CA LEU A 484 -3.04 0.69 12.55
C LEU A 484 -3.32 -0.75 12.08
N LEU A 485 -3.66 -0.95 10.80
CA LEU A 485 -3.87 -2.30 10.27
C LEU A 485 -2.61 -3.16 10.41
N SER A 486 -1.44 -2.59 10.11
CA SER A 486 -0.15 -3.28 10.29
C SER A 486 0.16 -3.53 11.76
N LYS A 487 -0.02 -2.52 12.64
CA LYS A 487 0.23 -2.63 14.08
C LYS A 487 -0.60 -3.76 14.69
N TYR A 488 -1.90 -3.71 14.50
CA TYR A 488 -2.82 -4.65 15.14
C TYR A 488 -2.83 -6.04 14.50
N SER A 489 -2.49 -6.16 13.20
CA SER A 489 -2.27 -7.48 12.62
C SER A 489 -1.03 -8.16 13.21
N MET A 490 0.02 -7.42 13.54
CA MET A 490 1.20 -7.99 14.23
C MET A 490 0.86 -8.39 15.67
N LEU A 491 0.07 -7.58 16.37
CA LEU A 491 -0.43 -7.95 17.71
C LEU A 491 -1.26 -9.24 17.66
N GLY A 492 -2.23 -9.33 16.76
CA GLY A 492 -3.07 -10.52 16.61
C GLY A 492 -2.32 -11.78 16.19
N ARG A 493 -1.26 -11.62 15.37
CA ARG A 493 -0.51 -12.76 14.80
C ARG A 493 0.63 -13.26 15.68
N PHE A 494 1.24 -12.40 16.51
CA PHE A 494 2.46 -12.77 17.24
C PHE A 494 2.38 -12.57 18.76
N TYR A 495 1.44 -11.76 19.26
CA TYR A 495 1.36 -11.54 20.70
C TYR A 495 0.24 -12.34 21.38
N VAL A 496 -0.80 -12.70 20.60
CA VAL A 496 -1.96 -13.47 21.09
C VAL A 496 -2.23 -14.69 20.18
N THR A 497 -1.17 -15.31 19.68
CA THR A 497 -1.25 -16.48 18.77
C THR A 497 -2.04 -17.65 19.39
N PRO A 498 -1.81 -18.06 20.66
CA PRO A 498 -2.57 -19.14 21.28
C PRO A 498 -4.07 -18.84 21.37
N GLU A 499 -4.42 -17.62 21.73
CA GLU A 499 -5.80 -17.17 21.83
C GLU A 499 -6.47 -17.10 20.44
N ALA A 500 -5.72 -16.68 19.42
CA ALA A 500 -6.21 -16.67 18.05
C ALA A 500 -6.50 -18.08 17.54
N ILE A 501 -5.62 -19.07 17.82
CA ILE A 501 -5.85 -20.48 17.46
C ILE A 501 -7.09 -21.02 18.17
N THR A 502 -7.22 -20.80 19.48
CA THR A 502 -8.37 -21.23 20.28
C THR A 502 -9.68 -20.65 19.75
N PHE A 503 -9.66 -19.37 19.38
CA PHE A 503 -10.84 -18.69 18.84
C PHE A 503 -11.21 -19.25 17.46
N LEU A 504 -10.24 -19.48 16.59
CA LEU A 504 -10.44 -20.05 15.26
C LEU A 504 -10.99 -21.48 15.35
N GLU A 505 -10.40 -22.32 16.19
CA GLU A 505 -10.87 -23.70 16.44
C GLU A 505 -12.32 -23.70 16.93
N SER A 506 -12.63 -22.89 17.95
CA SER A 506 -14.00 -22.81 18.50
C SER A 506 -15.03 -22.31 17.49
N THR A 507 -14.60 -21.42 16.56
CA THR A 507 -15.48 -20.90 15.51
C THR A 507 -15.71 -21.92 14.40
N ILE A 508 -14.70 -22.70 14.02
CA ILE A 508 -14.89 -23.82 13.07
C ILE A 508 -15.81 -24.86 13.67
N ARG A 509 -15.63 -25.20 14.95
CA ARG A 509 -16.52 -26.15 15.69
C ARG A 509 -17.97 -25.66 15.71
N ASP A 510 -18.19 -24.38 15.93
CA ASP A 510 -19.52 -23.78 15.92
C ASP A 510 -20.17 -23.85 14.53
N LEU A 511 -19.43 -23.57 13.46
CA LEU A 511 -19.93 -23.68 12.08
C LEU A 511 -20.24 -25.11 11.66
N LEU A 512 -19.49 -26.10 12.14
CA LEU A 512 -19.77 -27.51 11.93
C LEU A 512 -20.99 -28.00 12.71
N GLY A 513 -21.29 -27.37 13.84
CA GLY A 513 -22.45 -27.69 14.66
C GLY A 513 -22.52 -29.17 15.02
N ALA A 514 -23.62 -29.83 14.67
CA ALA A 514 -23.83 -31.25 14.95
C ALA A 514 -22.91 -32.22 14.19
N GLU A 515 -22.26 -31.76 13.13
CA GLU A 515 -21.29 -32.56 12.36
C GLU A 515 -19.91 -32.64 13.06
N CYS A 516 -19.60 -31.72 14.00
CA CYS A 516 -18.36 -31.70 14.76
C CYS A 516 -18.39 -32.73 15.91
N THR A 517 -18.37 -34.00 15.57
CA THR A 517 -18.41 -35.10 16.54
C THR A 517 -17.37 -36.17 16.21
N GLY A 518 -16.98 -36.95 17.23
CA GLY A 518 -16.12 -38.14 17.03
C GLY A 518 -14.80 -37.80 16.32
N ASP A 519 -14.62 -38.32 15.10
CA ASP A 519 -13.40 -38.21 14.32
C ASP A 519 -13.16 -36.79 13.81
N THR A 520 -14.21 -36.08 13.37
CA THR A 520 -14.12 -34.70 12.90
C THR A 520 -13.65 -33.74 13.99
N ASP A 521 -14.17 -33.87 15.21
CA ASP A 521 -13.74 -33.06 16.36
C ASP A 521 -12.27 -33.39 16.77
N ALA A 522 -11.90 -34.68 16.70
CA ALA A 522 -10.52 -35.10 16.96
C ALA A 522 -9.53 -34.58 15.90
N ALA A 523 -9.95 -34.57 14.63
CA ALA A 523 -9.15 -34.02 13.54
C ALA A 523 -8.98 -32.49 13.67
N LEU A 524 -10.04 -31.76 14.01
CA LEU A 524 -9.99 -30.32 14.27
C LEU A 524 -9.03 -29.99 15.43
N ARG A 525 -9.09 -30.73 16.54
CA ARG A 525 -8.14 -30.57 17.65
C ARG A 525 -6.71 -30.84 17.23
N SER A 526 -6.48 -31.81 16.34
CA SER A 526 -5.14 -32.08 15.80
C SER A 526 -4.59 -30.95 14.96
N VAL A 527 -5.45 -30.30 14.14
CA VAL A 527 -5.09 -29.08 13.41
C VAL A 527 -4.72 -27.95 14.37
N ALA A 528 -5.51 -27.70 15.41
CA ALA A 528 -5.22 -26.67 16.41
C ALA A 528 -3.91 -26.95 17.16
N SER A 529 -3.67 -28.22 17.58
CA SER A 529 -2.43 -28.62 18.25
C SER A 529 -1.20 -28.46 17.34
N TYR A 530 -1.33 -28.80 16.07
CA TYR A 530 -0.29 -28.55 15.06
C TYR A 530 0.01 -27.04 14.95
N LEU A 531 -1.01 -26.19 14.80
CA LEU A 531 -0.82 -24.75 14.70
C LEU A 531 -0.13 -24.17 15.95
N HIS A 532 -0.49 -24.63 17.17
CA HIS A 532 0.20 -24.26 18.39
C HIS A 532 1.69 -24.68 18.38
N SER A 533 2.03 -25.78 17.74
CA SER A 533 3.41 -26.26 17.68
C SER A 533 4.26 -25.52 16.67
N VAL A 534 3.69 -25.14 15.50
CA VAL A 534 4.47 -24.56 14.39
C VAL A 534 4.52 -23.04 14.39
N LEU A 535 3.48 -22.35 14.87
CA LEU A 535 3.45 -20.89 14.83
C LEU A 535 4.35 -20.27 15.90
N LEU A 536 5.09 -19.24 15.49
CA LEU A 536 5.93 -18.46 16.40
C LEU A 536 5.10 -17.35 17.07
N HIS A 537 5.48 -17.01 18.30
CA HIS A 537 4.90 -15.90 19.04
C HIS A 537 5.98 -15.16 19.85
N VAL A 538 5.68 -13.95 20.28
CA VAL A 538 6.57 -13.14 21.13
C VAL A 538 6.58 -13.70 22.56
N PRO A 539 7.74 -13.77 23.24
CA PRO A 539 9.07 -13.34 22.76
C PRO A 539 9.72 -14.37 21.84
N PHE A 540 10.30 -13.90 20.74
CA PHE A 540 10.84 -14.77 19.70
C PHE A 540 12.08 -15.57 20.13
N ASP A 541 12.90 -15.03 21.05
CA ASP A 541 14.05 -15.75 21.58
C ASP A 541 13.64 -17.08 22.20
N GLN A 542 12.60 -17.09 23.03
CA GLN A 542 12.05 -18.31 23.62
C GLN A 542 11.36 -19.20 22.58
N ALA A 543 10.54 -18.57 21.70
CA ALA A 543 9.81 -19.30 20.68
C ALA A 543 10.74 -20.00 19.67
N LEU A 544 11.88 -19.39 19.32
CA LEU A 544 12.83 -19.96 18.36
C LEU A 544 13.65 -21.14 18.93
N ASP A 545 13.78 -21.21 20.26
CA ASP A 545 14.50 -22.28 20.95
C ASP A 545 13.58 -23.42 21.41
N ALA A 546 12.27 -23.17 21.43
CA ALA A 546 11.32 -24.18 21.85
C ALA A 546 11.20 -25.33 20.83
N THR A 547 11.07 -26.55 21.37
CA THR A 547 10.80 -27.77 20.60
C THR A 547 9.49 -28.41 21.07
N PRO A 548 8.32 -27.78 20.73
CA PRO A 548 7.04 -28.29 21.16
C PRO A 548 6.80 -29.71 20.67
N VAL A 549 6.24 -30.54 21.55
CA VAL A 549 5.78 -31.89 21.23
C VAL A 549 4.25 -31.88 21.22
N TRP A 550 3.65 -32.49 20.21
CA TRP A 550 2.20 -32.65 20.10
C TRP A 550 1.85 -34.06 19.61
N THR A 551 0.69 -34.54 19.94
CA THR A 551 0.23 -35.88 19.58
C THR A 551 -0.98 -35.81 18.66
N THR A 552 -1.08 -36.75 17.74
CA THR A 552 -2.20 -36.84 16.81
C THR A 552 -2.38 -38.26 16.30
N ARG A 553 -3.62 -38.56 15.86
CA ARG A 553 -3.97 -39.77 15.10
C ARG A 553 -4.11 -39.51 13.61
N TYR A 554 -3.62 -38.39 13.10
CA TYR A 554 -3.76 -38.01 11.69
C TYR A 554 -2.40 -37.61 11.12
N ASP A 555 -2.12 -38.05 9.88
CA ASP A 555 -0.93 -37.70 9.15
C ASP A 555 -1.11 -36.35 8.45
N LEU A 556 -0.85 -35.27 9.20
CA LEU A 556 -0.94 -33.91 8.67
C LEU A 556 0.15 -33.63 7.62
N GLU A 557 1.31 -34.29 7.72
CA GLU A 557 2.40 -34.09 6.76
C GLU A 557 2.01 -34.62 5.37
N THR A 558 1.53 -35.87 5.31
CA THR A 558 1.02 -36.44 4.05
C THR A 558 -0.21 -35.67 3.55
N TRP A 559 -1.10 -35.25 4.45
CA TRP A 559 -2.24 -34.42 4.09
C TRP A 559 -1.83 -33.12 3.39
N HIS A 560 -0.81 -32.43 3.90
CA HIS A 560 -0.23 -31.25 3.29
C HIS A 560 0.44 -31.54 1.93
N GLN A 561 1.23 -32.63 1.85
CA GLN A 561 1.93 -33.03 0.62
C GLN A 561 0.93 -33.35 -0.51
N ASP A 562 -0.20 -33.92 -0.19
CA ASP A 562 -1.31 -34.20 -1.11
C ASP A 562 -2.15 -32.94 -1.46
N GLY A 563 -1.71 -31.75 -1.00
CA GLY A 563 -2.43 -30.48 -1.23
C GLY A 563 -3.71 -30.35 -0.41
N ALA A 564 -3.88 -31.17 0.64
CA ALA A 564 -5.05 -31.18 1.53
C ALA A 564 -6.41 -31.30 0.80
N VAL A 565 -6.45 -32.05 -0.31
CA VAL A 565 -7.63 -32.14 -1.19
C VAL A 565 -8.74 -32.95 -0.55
N ARG A 566 -8.39 -33.97 0.27
CA ARG A 566 -9.35 -34.81 0.98
C ARG A 566 -9.47 -34.39 2.45
N PRO A 567 -10.59 -34.68 3.14
CA PRO A 567 -10.71 -34.45 4.57
C PRO A 567 -9.60 -35.13 5.38
N LEU A 568 -9.11 -34.45 6.43
CA LEU A 568 -8.01 -34.93 7.27
C LEU A 568 -8.31 -36.29 7.90
N GLU A 569 -9.57 -36.60 8.16
CA GLU A 569 -10.03 -37.89 8.69
C GLU A 569 -9.64 -39.07 7.80
N SER A 570 -9.48 -38.87 6.51
CA SER A 570 -9.01 -39.90 5.57
C SER A 570 -7.50 -40.22 5.69
N TYR A 571 -6.78 -39.43 6.46
CA TYR A 571 -5.35 -39.64 6.77
C TYR A 571 -5.13 -40.16 8.20
N ARG A 572 -6.12 -40.87 8.74
CA ARG A 572 -6.06 -41.42 10.07
C ARG A 572 -4.99 -42.50 10.19
N LEU A 573 -4.16 -42.37 11.22
CA LEU A 573 -3.11 -43.30 11.57
C LEU A 573 -3.66 -44.44 12.43
N PRO A 574 -3.04 -45.66 12.38
CA PRO A 574 -3.45 -46.77 13.22
C PRO A 574 -3.28 -46.49 14.72
N GLU A 575 -2.27 -45.73 15.09
CA GLU A 575 -1.91 -45.39 16.46
C GLU A 575 -1.71 -43.85 16.58
N GLU A 576 -1.81 -43.36 17.80
CA GLU A 576 -1.45 -41.97 18.10
C GLU A 576 0.06 -41.82 18.06
N ILE A 577 0.56 -40.80 17.34
CA ILE A 577 1.98 -40.52 17.17
C ILE A 577 2.30 -39.15 17.78
N ALA A 578 3.45 -39.09 18.47
CA ALA A 578 4.01 -37.85 18.94
C ALA A 578 4.95 -37.25 17.88
N PHE A 579 4.79 -35.98 17.61
CA PHE A 579 5.65 -35.20 16.71
C PHE A 579 6.34 -34.09 17.51
N GLU A 580 7.58 -33.85 17.21
CA GLU A 580 8.34 -32.71 17.70
C GLU A 580 8.51 -31.70 16.57
N THR A 581 8.40 -30.41 16.87
CA THR A 581 8.66 -29.33 15.91
C THR A 581 9.86 -28.52 16.33
N THR A 582 10.70 -28.18 15.35
CA THR A 582 11.94 -27.42 15.58
C THR A 582 12.06 -26.29 14.57
N MET A 583 12.87 -25.30 14.93
CA MET A 583 13.18 -24.21 14.01
C MET A 583 14.39 -24.57 13.16
N ASN A 584 14.25 -24.45 11.83
CA ASN A 584 15.37 -24.59 10.92
C ASN A 584 16.49 -23.60 11.29
N PRO A 585 17.77 -24.03 11.44
CA PRO A 585 18.85 -23.16 11.90
C PRO A 585 19.10 -21.93 11.01
N GLU A 586 18.98 -22.06 9.68
CA GLU A 586 19.17 -20.94 8.75
C GLU A 586 18.03 -19.93 8.85
N LYS A 587 16.78 -20.40 8.92
CA LYS A 587 15.60 -19.55 9.16
C LYS A 587 15.71 -18.85 10.50
N LYS A 588 16.11 -19.56 11.56
CA LYS A 588 16.34 -18.98 12.89
C LYS A 588 17.34 -17.83 12.86
N ALA A 589 18.51 -18.05 12.24
CA ALA A 589 19.54 -17.02 12.10
C ALA A 589 19.04 -15.80 11.32
N ALA A 590 18.28 -16.03 10.26
CA ALA A 590 17.67 -14.99 9.45
C ALA A 590 16.62 -14.18 10.25
N ILE A 591 15.78 -14.82 11.06
CA ILE A 591 14.79 -14.18 11.93
C ILE A 591 15.49 -13.32 12.99
N LEU A 592 16.46 -13.88 13.72
CA LEU A 592 17.21 -13.17 14.75
C LEU A 592 17.91 -11.92 14.19
N THR A 593 18.49 -12.01 13.00
CA THR A 593 19.11 -10.86 12.34
C THR A 593 18.11 -9.74 12.10
N ARG A 594 16.89 -10.06 11.64
CA ARG A 594 15.84 -9.08 11.38
C ARG A 594 15.25 -8.48 12.65
N ILE A 595 15.08 -9.31 13.69
CA ILE A 595 14.63 -8.84 15.01
C ILE A 595 15.64 -7.85 15.60
N ARG A 596 16.95 -8.11 15.49
CA ARG A 596 17.98 -7.16 15.89
C ARG A 596 17.91 -5.85 15.10
N THR A 597 17.56 -5.93 13.82
CA THR A 597 17.48 -4.75 12.93
C THR A 597 16.22 -3.94 13.17
N PHE A 598 15.06 -4.58 13.36
CA PHE A 598 13.77 -3.93 13.36
C PHE A 598 13.08 -3.89 14.74
N GLY A 599 13.51 -4.73 15.68
CA GLY A 599 12.89 -4.92 17.00
C GLY A 599 11.67 -5.84 16.97
N GLU A 600 11.27 -6.32 18.18
CA GLU A 600 10.09 -7.17 18.36
C GLU A 600 8.78 -6.40 18.53
N HIS A 601 8.82 -5.06 18.68
CA HIS A 601 7.62 -4.25 18.78
C HIS A 601 6.78 -4.28 17.48
N PRO A 602 5.46 -4.03 17.53
CA PRO A 602 4.57 -4.22 16.37
C PRO A 602 5.01 -3.51 15.07
N SER A 603 5.56 -2.29 15.19
CA SER A 603 6.09 -1.56 14.03
C SER A 603 7.34 -2.23 13.44
N GLY A 604 8.21 -2.77 14.29
CA GLY A 604 9.39 -3.56 13.89
C GLY A 604 8.99 -4.85 13.17
N LEU A 605 8.05 -5.60 13.76
CA LEU A 605 7.50 -6.83 13.17
C LEU A 605 6.80 -6.55 11.83
N GLY A 606 6.10 -5.43 11.71
CA GLY A 606 5.50 -5.00 10.45
C GLY A 606 6.51 -4.70 9.34
N LYS A 607 7.75 -4.27 9.68
CA LYS A 607 8.85 -4.15 8.71
C LYS A 607 9.47 -5.52 8.40
N PHE A 608 9.68 -6.30 9.42
CA PHE A 608 10.24 -7.64 9.36
C PHE A 608 9.42 -8.57 8.45
N THR A 609 8.11 -8.67 8.62
CA THR A 609 7.21 -9.52 7.83
C THR A 609 7.11 -9.13 6.35
N ARG A 610 7.53 -7.92 5.97
CA ARG A 610 7.65 -7.51 4.55
C ARG A 610 8.90 -8.08 3.86
N THR A 611 9.82 -8.63 4.61
CA THR A 611 11.12 -9.12 4.13
C THR A 611 11.25 -10.64 4.23
N MET A 612 10.24 -11.33 4.76
CA MET A 612 10.18 -12.79 4.88
C MET A 612 8.77 -13.31 4.56
N PHE A 613 8.68 -14.48 3.98
CA PHE A 613 7.40 -15.15 3.78
C PHE A 613 6.88 -15.73 5.11
N ALA A 614 5.56 -15.80 5.28
CA ALA A 614 4.94 -16.37 6.47
C ALA A 614 5.39 -17.83 6.73
N ARG A 615 5.56 -18.62 5.66
CA ARG A 615 6.06 -20.00 5.74
C ARG A 615 7.48 -20.12 6.34
N ASP A 616 8.28 -19.04 6.28
CA ASP A 616 9.62 -19.01 6.86
C ASP A 616 9.59 -18.66 8.35
N LEU A 617 8.43 -18.19 8.85
CA LEU A 617 8.16 -17.84 10.25
C LEU A 617 7.48 -18.98 11.01
N ARG A 618 7.74 -20.22 10.64
CA ARG A 618 7.13 -21.40 11.24
C ARG A 618 8.21 -22.44 11.57
N ARG A 619 7.99 -23.20 12.65
CA ARG A 619 8.76 -24.41 12.93
C ARG A 619 8.41 -25.51 11.92
N GLU A 620 9.29 -26.44 11.75
CA GLU A 620 9.14 -27.62 10.89
C GLU A 620 9.02 -28.86 11.77
N ILE A 621 8.31 -29.89 11.31
CA ILE A 621 8.29 -31.18 11.96
C ILE A 621 9.71 -31.73 11.89
N ALA A 622 10.31 -32.07 13.03
CA ALA A 622 11.62 -32.70 13.08
C ALA A 622 11.53 -34.10 12.43
N ALA A 623 12.54 -34.44 11.61
CA ALA A 623 12.63 -35.78 11.05
C ALA A 623 12.48 -36.80 12.20
N GLN A 624 11.51 -37.72 12.08
CA GLN A 624 11.06 -38.58 13.16
C GLN A 624 12.22 -39.16 13.98
N PRO A 625 12.25 -38.98 15.31
CA PRO A 625 13.01 -39.89 16.15
C PRO A 625 12.40 -41.26 15.97
N ALA A 626 13.25 -42.27 15.74
CA ALA A 626 12.85 -43.67 15.64
C ALA A 626 11.80 -43.99 16.73
N ARG A 627 10.64 -44.58 16.32
CA ARG A 627 9.55 -45.04 17.15
C ARG A 627 9.95 -45.27 18.60
N MET A 628 9.59 -44.38 19.53
CA MET A 628 9.59 -44.75 20.93
C MET A 628 8.52 -45.82 21.10
N ALA A 629 8.91 -47.08 21.04
CA ALA A 629 8.08 -48.18 21.49
C ALA A 629 7.76 -47.90 22.96
N THR A 630 6.52 -47.55 23.25
CA THR A 630 6.02 -47.55 24.63
C THR A 630 6.12 -48.97 25.15
N ALA A 631 7.03 -49.21 26.11
CA ALA A 631 7.12 -50.46 26.87
C ALA A 631 5.93 -50.56 27.84
#